data_0f264dc3e3c04b97eab57bbc572bdc5f
#
_entry.id   0f264dc3e3c04b97eab57bbc572bdc5f
#
_cell.length_a   1.000
_cell.length_b   1.000
_cell.length_c   1.000
_cell.angle_alpha   90.00
_cell.angle_beta   90.00
_cell.angle_gamma   90.00
#
_symmetry.space_group_name_H-M   'P 1'
#
loop_
_entity.id
_entity.type
_entity.pdbx_description
1 polymer ?
#
loop_
_entity_poly.entity_id
_entity_poly.type
_entity_poly.pdbx_seq_one_letter_code
_entity_poly.pdbx_strand_id
1 'polypeptide(L)'
;MSALNLTRTDASVASTSKSEHVEAADARSYVIRTYGCQMNEHDSERIAGLLESDGLVRAESEDDADVVVLNTCCIRENADNKLYGNLGHLKSWKAKKDGRQIVVSGCLAQKDRDTVAERAGHGGGGMGAPHGPRAAAQHEAARTSDTPITEILEAAVVDDHAMFPSALPARRETSYDAWVTIQIGCDNSCAFCIVPAVRGEEMSRPYGDIVDEVHQLASQGVTEVTLLGQNVNSYGRDLQLAARRAGDDTAKLRPLFADLLRDVGAVDGIRRVRFTSPHPKDMRPETFAAMAETPSVCEHLHYPLQSGSDE
;
A
#
# COMPACT_ATOMS: atom_id res chain seq x y z
N MET A 1 62.72 -3.41 -23.63
CA MET A 1 62.91 -2.08 -24.18
C MET A 1 61.59 -1.38 -24.24
N SER A 2 61.53 -0.24 -23.66
CA SER A 2 60.54 0.85 -23.66
C SER A 2 59.30 0.63 -22.79
N ALA A 3 59.39 1.20 -21.59
CA ALA A 3 58.29 1.46 -20.67
C ALA A 3 57.46 2.67 -21.18
N LEU A 4 56.17 2.56 -21.14
CA LEU A 4 55.25 3.72 -21.28
C LEU A 4 54.60 3.98 -19.91
N ASN A 5 55.06 5.03 -19.28
CA ASN A 5 54.46 5.67 -18.13
C ASN A 5 53.11 6.29 -18.55
N LEU A 6 52.02 5.90 -17.90
CA LEU A 6 50.76 6.61 -17.89
C LEU A 6 50.52 7.20 -16.49
N THR A 7 50.74 8.49 -16.41
CA THR A 7 50.44 9.35 -15.25
C THR A 7 48.94 9.33 -14.97
N ARG A 8 48.62 8.94 -13.76
CA ARG A 8 47.28 9.11 -13.15
C ARG A 8 47.10 10.59 -12.81
N THR A 9 46.13 11.22 -13.43
CA THR A 9 45.61 12.50 -13.00
C THR A 9 44.48 12.26 -12.01
N ASP A 10 44.72 12.56 -10.74
CA ASP A 10 43.72 12.65 -9.69
C ASP A 10 42.83 13.86 -9.95
N ALA A 11 41.56 13.59 -10.33
CA ALA A 11 40.52 14.60 -10.30
C ALA A 11 39.67 14.33 -9.06
N SER A 12 39.97 15.05 -7.98
CA SER A 12 39.14 15.11 -6.79
C SER A 12 37.85 15.88 -7.15
N VAL A 13 36.77 15.15 -7.36
CA VAL A 13 35.41 15.74 -7.40
C VAL A 13 34.93 15.82 -5.96
N ALA A 14 35.07 17.01 -5.38
CA ALA A 14 34.41 17.37 -4.13
C ALA A 14 32.90 17.48 -4.39
N SER A 15 32.15 16.43 -4.04
CA SER A 15 30.69 16.50 -3.94
C SER A 15 30.32 17.21 -2.64
N THR A 16 30.09 18.50 -2.70
CA THR A 16 29.38 19.25 -1.66
C THR A 16 27.91 18.89 -1.73
N SER A 17 27.49 17.82 -1.07
CA SER A 17 26.11 17.64 -0.69
C SER A 17 25.82 18.55 0.50
N LYS A 18 25.34 19.74 0.24
CA LYS A 18 24.59 20.48 1.25
C LYS A 18 23.26 19.79 1.45
N SER A 19 23.18 18.86 2.40
CA SER A 19 21.92 18.54 3.05
C SER A 19 21.51 19.78 3.83
N GLU A 20 20.57 20.54 3.29
CA GLU A 20 19.84 21.55 4.05
C GLU A 20 19.08 20.80 5.14
N HIS A 21 19.62 20.80 6.36
CA HIS A 21 18.85 20.51 7.56
C HIS A 21 17.81 21.62 7.68
N VAL A 22 16.58 21.35 7.24
CA VAL A 22 15.41 22.12 7.66
C VAL A 22 15.36 21.94 9.18
N GLU A 23 15.51 23.04 9.92
CA GLU A 23 15.40 23.03 11.37
C GLU A 23 14.03 22.45 11.74
N ALA A 24 13.99 21.44 12.61
CA ALA A 24 12.80 20.68 12.99
C ALA A 24 11.68 21.56 13.62
N ALA A 25 11.93 22.83 13.86
CA ALA A 25 10.98 23.79 14.45
C ALA A 25 9.92 24.31 13.45
N ASP A 26 10.09 24.12 12.14
CA ASP A 26 9.18 24.62 11.10
C ASP A 26 8.56 23.49 10.25
N ALA A 27 8.84 22.23 10.59
CA ALA A 27 8.30 21.08 9.89
C ALA A 27 6.82 20.91 10.23
N ARG A 28 5.96 20.80 9.18
CA ARG A 28 4.54 20.49 9.36
C ARG A 28 4.37 19.10 9.97
N SER A 29 3.32 18.95 10.76
CA SER A 29 3.06 17.70 11.46
C SER A 29 1.81 16.99 10.94
N TYR A 30 1.79 15.65 11.04
CA TYR A 30 0.65 14.84 10.59
C TYR A 30 0.23 13.79 11.61
N VAL A 31 -1.04 13.41 11.54
CA VAL A 31 -1.60 12.23 12.23
C VAL A 31 -2.44 11.42 11.25
N ILE A 32 -2.40 10.09 11.35
CA ILE A 32 -3.21 9.19 10.53
C ILE A 32 -4.15 8.38 11.43
N ARG A 33 -5.42 8.35 11.08
CA ARG A 33 -6.46 7.53 11.70
C ARG A 33 -6.92 6.48 10.70
N THR A 34 -6.71 5.22 11.03
CA THR A 34 -7.08 4.08 10.18
C THR A 34 -8.37 3.44 10.69
N TYR A 35 -9.31 3.25 9.78
CA TYR A 35 -10.58 2.56 10.04
C TYR A 35 -10.79 1.50 8.97
N GLY A 36 -10.54 0.22 9.28
CA GLY A 36 -10.75 -0.77 8.24
C GLY A 36 -10.11 -2.13 8.50
N CYS A 37 -9.45 -2.62 7.47
CA CYS A 37 -8.76 -3.91 7.46
C CYS A 37 -7.25 -3.71 7.32
N GLN A 38 -6.50 -4.82 7.33
CA GLN A 38 -5.03 -4.84 7.18
C GLN A 38 -4.54 -4.10 5.93
N MET A 39 -5.31 -4.11 4.83
CA MET A 39 -4.96 -3.33 3.65
C MET A 39 -4.95 -1.82 3.95
N ASN A 40 -5.93 -1.32 4.74
CA ASN A 40 -5.93 0.07 5.13
C ASN A 40 -4.79 0.39 6.11
N GLU A 41 -4.42 -0.53 6.99
CA GLU A 41 -3.28 -0.35 7.88
C GLU A 41 -1.98 -0.22 7.08
N HIS A 42 -1.76 -1.11 6.12
CA HIS A 42 -0.63 -1.02 5.22
C HIS A 42 -0.65 0.25 4.35
N ASP A 43 -1.81 0.62 3.80
CA ASP A 43 -1.98 1.89 3.08
C ASP A 43 -1.60 3.08 3.97
N SER A 44 -1.91 3.04 5.27
CA SER A 44 -1.55 4.09 6.24
C SER A 44 -0.04 4.15 6.51
N GLU A 45 0.64 3.02 6.63
CA GLU A 45 2.12 2.97 6.75
C GLU A 45 2.78 3.61 5.53
N ARG A 46 2.22 3.40 4.34
CA ARG A 46 2.72 3.97 3.09
C ARG A 46 2.45 5.47 2.99
N ILE A 47 1.26 5.91 3.38
CA ILE A 47 0.94 7.34 3.47
C ILE A 47 1.90 8.01 4.45
N ALA A 48 2.17 7.41 5.60
CA ALA A 48 3.12 7.93 6.58
C ALA A 48 4.53 8.06 5.97
N GLY A 49 5.03 7.02 5.28
CA GLY A 49 6.33 7.06 4.62
C GLY A 49 6.44 8.15 3.56
N LEU A 50 5.37 8.39 2.79
CA LEU A 50 5.31 9.47 1.80
C LEU A 50 5.32 10.85 2.47
N LEU A 51 4.50 11.07 3.50
CA LEU A 51 4.45 12.34 4.23
C LEU A 51 5.80 12.65 4.90
N GLU A 52 6.48 11.64 5.45
CA GLU A 52 7.82 11.80 6.03
C GLU A 52 8.88 12.07 4.96
N SER A 53 8.78 11.47 3.78
CA SER A 53 9.68 11.79 2.66
C SER A 53 9.50 13.22 2.14
N ASP A 54 8.31 13.80 2.33
CA ASP A 54 8.00 15.19 2.03
C ASP A 54 8.38 16.17 3.18
N GLY A 55 9.02 15.66 4.24
CA GLY A 55 9.51 16.45 5.35
C GLY A 55 8.48 16.72 6.46
N LEU A 56 7.32 16.06 6.46
CA LEU A 56 6.39 16.13 7.58
C LEU A 56 6.86 15.24 8.74
N VAL A 57 6.48 15.60 9.96
CA VAL A 57 6.78 14.82 11.17
C VAL A 57 5.49 14.31 11.80
N ARG A 58 5.54 13.12 12.41
CA ARG A 58 4.37 12.56 13.09
C ARG A 58 4.05 13.35 14.35
N ALA A 59 2.80 13.81 14.49
CA ALA A 59 2.29 14.44 15.70
C ALA A 59 1.90 13.40 16.75
N GLU A 60 1.97 13.79 18.04
CA GLU A 60 1.52 12.95 19.15
C GLU A 60 0.00 12.93 19.27
N SER A 61 -0.66 14.02 18.91
CA SER A 61 -2.12 14.14 18.95
C SER A 61 -2.69 14.88 17.74
N GLU A 62 -4.01 14.78 17.54
CA GLU A 62 -4.71 15.56 16.50
C GLU A 62 -4.60 17.06 16.74
N ASP A 63 -4.62 17.50 18.00
CA ASP A 63 -4.56 18.93 18.31
C ASP A 63 -3.21 19.55 17.94
N ASP A 64 -2.14 18.75 17.91
CA ASP A 64 -0.79 19.18 17.55
C ASP A 64 -0.53 19.04 16.03
N ALA A 65 -1.41 18.34 15.31
CA ALA A 65 -1.23 18.09 13.88
C ALA A 65 -1.62 19.28 13.01
N ASP A 66 -0.90 19.45 11.91
CA ASP A 66 -1.26 20.32 10.79
C ASP A 66 -2.05 19.59 9.71
N VAL A 67 -1.86 18.28 9.62
CA VAL A 67 -2.54 17.39 8.66
C VAL A 67 -3.13 16.20 9.39
N VAL A 68 -4.45 16.00 9.24
CA VAL A 68 -5.14 14.80 9.73
C VAL A 68 -5.58 13.98 8.54
N VAL A 69 -5.06 12.74 8.45
CA VAL A 69 -5.43 11.77 7.43
C VAL A 69 -6.42 10.76 8.01
N LEU A 70 -7.57 10.61 7.38
CA LEU A 70 -8.57 9.58 7.71
C LEU A 70 -8.54 8.51 6.62
N ASN A 71 -7.90 7.38 6.89
CA ASN A 71 -7.86 6.24 5.95
C ASN A 71 -8.96 5.25 6.31
N THR A 72 -9.93 5.06 5.42
CA THR A 72 -11.14 4.32 5.76
C THR A 72 -11.53 3.25 4.75
N CYS A 73 -12.14 2.17 5.28
CA CYS A 73 -12.78 1.11 4.53
C CYS A 73 -14.25 1.48 4.23
N CYS A 74 -14.78 1.02 3.11
CA CYS A 74 -16.21 1.19 2.75
C CYS A 74 -17.04 -0.09 2.88
N ILE A 75 -16.46 -1.17 3.41
CA ILE A 75 -17.15 -2.49 3.52
C ILE A 75 -18.03 -2.56 4.77
N ARG A 76 -17.69 -1.78 5.80
CA ARG A 76 -18.39 -1.81 7.09
C ARG A 76 -19.12 -0.49 7.32
N GLU A 77 -20.45 -0.53 7.40
CA GLU A 77 -21.30 0.63 7.70
C GLU A 77 -20.85 1.42 8.94
N ASN A 78 -20.34 0.73 9.94
CA ASN A 78 -19.76 1.36 11.12
C ASN A 78 -18.49 2.21 10.82
N ALA A 79 -17.75 1.91 9.75
CA ALA A 79 -16.60 2.72 9.34
C ALA A 79 -17.06 4.03 8.71
N ASP A 80 -18.11 3.99 7.89
CA ASP A 80 -18.73 5.16 7.27
C ASP A 80 -19.25 6.12 8.36
N ASN A 81 -19.99 5.60 9.33
CA ASN A 81 -20.54 6.40 10.44
C ASN A 81 -19.42 7.03 11.31
N LYS A 82 -18.34 6.31 11.57
CA LYS A 82 -17.18 6.84 12.30
C LYS A 82 -16.48 7.95 11.52
N LEU A 83 -16.32 7.79 10.19
CA LEU A 83 -15.72 8.82 9.37
C LEU A 83 -16.54 10.11 9.43
N TYR A 84 -17.83 10.02 9.13
CA TYR A 84 -18.68 11.21 9.07
C TYR A 84 -18.84 11.90 10.43
N GLY A 85 -18.84 11.14 11.54
CA GLY A 85 -18.79 11.69 12.89
C GLY A 85 -17.48 12.46 13.15
N ASN A 86 -16.33 11.90 12.76
CA ASN A 86 -15.03 12.55 12.90
C ASN A 86 -14.88 13.77 12.02
N LEU A 87 -15.39 13.76 10.79
CA LEU A 87 -15.38 14.94 9.91
C LEU A 87 -16.09 16.15 10.54
N GLY A 88 -17.19 15.92 11.26
CA GLY A 88 -17.87 16.96 12.01
C GLY A 88 -17.00 17.59 13.10
N HIS A 89 -16.28 16.76 13.84
CA HIS A 89 -15.32 17.21 14.87
C HIS A 89 -14.12 17.95 14.24
N LEU A 90 -13.56 17.42 13.18
CA LEU A 90 -12.40 17.99 12.51
C LEU A 90 -12.67 19.33 11.82
N LYS A 91 -13.90 19.64 11.45
CA LYS A 91 -14.26 21.01 11.01
C LYS A 91 -13.95 22.05 12.07
N SER A 92 -14.32 21.79 13.32
CA SER A 92 -14.02 22.67 14.45
C SER A 92 -12.54 22.71 14.77
N TRP A 93 -11.84 21.58 14.65
CA TRP A 93 -10.39 21.49 14.79
C TRP A 93 -9.67 22.32 13.73
N LYS A 94 -10.08 22.22 12.46
CA LYS A 94 -9.51 22.98 11.35
C LYS A 94 -9.67 24.49 11.53
N ALA A 95 -10.83 24.94 12.01
CA ALA A 95 -11.11 26.36 12.24
C ALA A 95 -10.27 27.02 13.34
N LYS A 96 -9.57 26.24 14.19
CA LYS A 96 -8.74 26.76 15.28
C LYS A 96 -7.37 27.29 14.83
N LYS A 97 -6.87 26.83 13.67
CA LYS A 97 -5.53 27.23 13.17
C LYS A 97 -5.53 27.23 11.64
N ASP A 98 -5.08 28.33 11.05
CA ASP A 98 -4.91 28.42 9.59
C ASP A 98 -3.87 27.42 9.09
N GLY A 99 -4.04 26.93 7.86
CA GLY A 99 -3.14 25.98 7.24
C GLY A 99 -3.37 24.51 7.63
N ARG A 100 -4.30 24.21 8.55
CA ARG A 100 -4.70 22.83 8.87
C ARG A 100 -5.45 22.16 7.72
N GLN A 101 -5.13 20.89 7.48
CA GLN A 101 -5.70 20.10 6.39
C GLN A 101 -6.33 18.81 6.88
N ILE A 102 -7.45 18.44 6.26
CA ILE A 102 -8.12 17.15 6.45
C ILE A 102 -7.99 16.39 5.13
N VAL A 103 -7.41 15.20 5.19
CA VAL A 103 -7.26 14.30 4.05
C VAL A 103 -8.09 13.06 4.31
N VAL A 104 -8.95 12.67 3.37
CA VAL A 104 -9.71 11.42 3.44
C VAL A 104 -9.17 10.47 2.40
N SER A 105 -8.76 9.28 2.82
CA SER A 105 -8.16 8.25 1.97
C SER A 105 -8.86 6.91 2.13
N GLY A 106 -8.53 5.96 1.25
CA GLY A 106 -9.03 4.59 1.28
C GLY A 106 -10.28 4.38 0.43
N CYS A 107 -10.87 3.18 0.59
CA CYS A 107 -11.98 2.73 -0.26
C CYS A 107 -13.22 3.62 -0.17
N LEU A 108 -13.46 4.28 0.97
CA LEU A 108 -14.63 5.14 1.13
C LEU A 108 -14.47 6.46 0.36
N ALA A 109 -13.27 7.03 0.33
CA ALA A 109 -13.00 8.21 -0.48
C ALA A 109 -13.28 7.94 -1.96
N GLN A 110 -13.02 6.72 -2.42
CA GLN A 110 -13.30 6.28 -3.78
C GLN A 110 -14.81 6.05 -4.05
N LYS A 111 -15.53 5.51 -3.05
CA LYS A 111 -16.97 5.22 -3.14
C LYS A 111 -17.81 6.49 -3.14
N ASP A 112 -17.60 7.37 -2.17
CA ASP A 112 -18.49 8.49 -1.85
C ASP A 112 -18.00 9.86 -2.37
N ARG A 113 -16.91 9.89 -3.08
CA ARG A 113 -16.27 10.99 -3.84
C ARG A 113 -16.72 12.39 -3.41
N ASP A 114 -17.72 12.95 -4.10
CA ASP A 114 -18.24 14.31 -3.92
C ASP A 114 -18.84 14.52 -2.53
N THR A 115 -19.53 13.54 -1.98
CA THR A 115 -20.11 13.61 -0.62
C THR A 115 -19.05 13.79 0.45
N VAL A 116 -17.89 13.13 0.30
CA VAL A 116 -16.77 13.28 1.21
C VAL A 116 -16.18 14.68 1.10
N ALA A 117 -15.96 15.18 -0.13
CA ALA A 117 -15.44 16.53 -0.38
C ALA A 117 -16.35 17.62 0.20
N GLU A 118 -17.65 17.55 -0.03
CA GLU A 118 -18.65 18.47 0.52
C GLU A 118 -18.65 18.46 2.06
N ARG A 119 -18.57 17.27 2.67
CA ARG A 119 -18.60 17.13 4.12
C ARG A 119 -17.28 17.46 4.79
N ALA A 120 -16.15 17.26 4.11
CA ALA A 120 -14.83 17.71 4.61
C ALA A 120 -14.70 19.24 4.64
N GLY A 121 -15.49 19.94 3.82
CA GLY A 121 -15.49 21.41 3.73
C GLY A 121 -14.31 21.97 2.93
N HIS A 122 -14.30 23.29 2.69
CA HIS A 122 -13.26 23.97 1.93
C HIS A 122 -11.86 23.70 2.52
N GLY A 123 -10.90 23.33 1.68
CA GLY A 123 -9.51 23.00 2.06
C GLY A 123 -9.31 21.57 2.59
N GLY A 124 -10.27 20.65 2.38
CA GLY A 124 -10.09 19.22 2.57
C GLY A 124 -9.76 18.55 1.24
N GLY A 125 -8.69 17.74 1.20
CA GLY A 125 -8.37 16.89 0.06
C GLY A 125 -9.00 15.50 0.23
N GLY A 126 -9.68 14.98 -0.80
CA GLY A 126 -10.05 13.55 -0.86
C GLY A 126 -8.99 12.82 -1.68
N MET A 127 -8.33 11.83 -1.10
CA MET A 127 -7.46 10.91 -1.84
C MET A 127 -8.11 9.53 -1.88
N GLY A 128 -8.19 8.93 -3.06
CA GLY A 128 -8.43 7.49 -3.20
C GLY A 128 -7.35 6.66 -2.50
N ALA A 129 -7.36 5.35 -2.68
CA ALA A 129 -6.27 4.51 -2.18
C ALA A 129 -4.93 5.03 -2.74
N PRO A 130 -3.88 5.20 -1.89
CA PRO A 130 -2.63 5.83 -2.33
C PRO A 130 -1.92 4.91 -3.32
N HIS A 131 -1.86 5.36 -4.55
CA HIS A 131 -1.16 4.68 -5.62
C HIS A 131 -0.10 5.62 -6.19
N GLY A 132 1.15 5.49 -5.75
CA GLY A 132 2.31 6.09 -6.37
C GLY A 132 2.69 7.52 -5.93
N PRO A 133 3.68 8.12 -6.59
CA PRO A 133 4.32 9.38 -6.22
C PRO A 133 3.41 10.62 -6.32
N ARG A 134 2.21 10.46 -6.86
CA ARG A 134 1.22 11.55 -6.97
C ARG A 134 0.63 11.97 -5.62
N ALA A 135 0.70 11.12 -4.57
CA ALA A 135 0.19 11.47 -3.25
C ALA A 135 0.87 12.73 -2.66
N ALA A 136 2.17 12.87 -2.88
CA ALA A 136 2.94 14.04 -2.48
C ALA A 136 2.53 15.31 -3.24
N ALA A 137 2.39 15.21 -4.57
CA ALA A 137 1.94 16.31 -5.41
C ALA A 137 0.50 16.76 -5.06
N GLN A 138 -0.37 15.83 -4.68
CA GLN A 138 -1.73 16.10 -4.23
C GLN A 138 -1.75 16.85 -2.90
N HIS A 139 -0.90 16.44 -1.97
CA HIS A 139 -0.75 17.13 -0.70
C HIS A 139 -0.33 18.60 -0.91
N GLU A 140 0.62 18.86 -1.79
CA GLU A 140 1.06 20.22 -2.11
C GLU A 140 -0.02 21.03 -2.85
N ALA A 141 -0.73 20.42 -3.80
CA ALA A 141 -1.85 21.08 -4.49
C ALA A 141 -3.00 21.41 -3.52
N ALA A 142 -3.31 20.53 -2.57
CA ALA A 142 -4.32 20.79 -1.53
C ALA A 142 -3.92 21.90 -0.56
N ARG A 143 -2.63 22.16 -0.41
CA ARG A 143 -2.09 23.25 0.42
C ARG A 143 -2.36 24.63 -0.16
N THR A 144 -2.36 24.75 -1.48
CA THR A 144 -2.46 26.03 -2.21
C THR A 144 -3.87 26.34 -2.68
N SER A 145 -4.84 25.43 -2.51
CA SER A 145 -6.22 25.58 -2.97
C SER A 145 -7.19 25.79 -1.82
N ASP A 146 -8.02 26.82 -1.94
CA ASP A 146 -9.17 27.06 -1.05
C ASP A 146 -10.37 26.15 -1.36
N THR A 147 -10.32 25.42 -2.47
CA THR A 147 -11.36 24.47 -2.87
C THR A 147 -10.96 23.02 -2.53
N PRO A 148 -11.91 22.14 -2.18
CA PRO A 148 -11.61 20.71 -2.02
C PRO A 148 -11.03 20.16 -3.30
N ILE A 149 -9.83 19.57 -3.24
CA ILE A 149 -9.27 18.83 -4.36
C ILE A 149 -9.72 17.38 -4.19
N THR A 150 -10.62 16.93 -5.06
CA THR A 150 -11.00 15.52 -5.17
C THR A 150 -10.22 14.95 -6.35
N GLU A 151 -9.08 14.35 -6.07
CA GLU A 151 -8.37 13.55 -7.08
C GLU A 151 -8.68 12.09 -6.83
N ILE A 152 -9.36 11.50 -7.80
CA ILE A 152 -9.68 10.08 -7.80
C ILE A 152 -8.59 9.44 -8.64
N LEU A 153 -7.76 8.66 -7.98
CA LEU A 153 -6.88 7.74 -8.69
C LEU A 153 -7.78 6.63 -9.25
N GLU A 154 -8.20 6.81 -10.48
CA GLU A 154 -8.81 5.72 -11.22
C GLU A 154 -7.82 4.56 -11.25
N ALA A 155 -8.23 3.42 -10.73
CA ALA A 155 -7.45 2.19 -10.80
C ALA A 155 -7.15 1.76 -12.26
N ALA A 156 -7.81 2.41 -13.22
CA ALA A 156 -7.75 2.12 -14.66
C ALA A 156 -6.54 2.75 -15.40
N VAL A 157 -5.71 3.57 -14.76
CA VAL A 157 -4.60 4.26 -15.46
C VAL A 157 -3.26 3.95 -14.80
N VAL A 158 -3.01 2.69 -14.46
CA VAL A 158 -1.64 2.24 -14.23
C VAL A 158 -1.21 1.44 -15.46
N ASP A 159 -1.02 2.14 -16.56
CA ASP A 159 -0.35 1.60 -17.73
C ASP A 159 1.18 1.44 -17.49
N ASP A 160 1.59 1.64 -16.24
CA ASP A 160 2.98 1.59 -15.83
C ASP A 160 3.17 0.53 -14.73
N HIS A 161 3.35 -0.73 -15.17
CA HIS A 161 3.80 -1.82 -14.30
C HIS A 161 5.10 -1.50 -13.53
N ALA A 162 5.76 -0.38 -13.88
CA ALA A 162 7.00 0.09 -13.26
C ALA A 162 6.82 0.68 -11.85
N MET A 163 5.59 1.01 -11.44
CA MET A 163 5.33 1.70 -10.16
C MET A 163 4.20 1.04 -9.38
N PHE A 164 4.33 -0.26 -9.11
CA PHE A 164 3.38 -0.92 -8.22
C PHE A 164 3.41 -0.26 -6.83
N PRO A 165 2.25 0.00 -6.22
CA PRO A 165 2.16 0.79 -4.99
C PRO A 165 3.03 0.35 -3.82
N SER A 166 3.45 -0.91 -3.76
CA SER A 166 4.25 -1.45 -2.65
C SER A 166 5.75 -1.08 -2.70
N ALA A 167 6.24 -0.52 -3.83
CA ALA A 167 7.61 -0.01 -3.93
C ALA A 167 7.81 1.36 -3.25
N LEU A 168 6.75 1.96 -2.71
CA LEU A 168 6.82 3.24 -2.01
C LEU A 168 7.39 3.08 -0.60
N PRO A 169 8.07 4.13 -0.08
CA PRO A 169 8.52 4.13 1.29
C PRO A 169 7.34 3.88 2.23
N ALA A 170 7.55 3.01 3.20
CA ALA A 170 6.57 2.69 4.23
C ALA A 170 7.20 2.87 5.61
N ARG A 171 6.48 3.54 6.51
CA ARG A 171 6.87 3.59 7.91
C ARG A 171 6.19 2.46 8.65
N ARG A 172 6.93 1.41 8.95
CA ARG A 172 6.45 0.28 9.74
C ARG A 172 6.26 0.67 11.21
N GLU A 173 5.18 0.20 11.82
CA GLU A 173 4.95 0.39 13.26
C GLU A 173 5.85 -0.52 14.10
N THR A 174 6.21 -1.68 13.56
CA THR A 174 7.07 -2.67 14.21
C THR A 174 8.36 -2.89 13.41
N SER A 175 9.42 -3.34 14.08
CA SER A 175 10.71 -3.62 13.43
C SER A 175 10.84 -5.07 12.94
N TYR A 176 10.00 -5.98 13.43
CA TYR A 176 10.12 -7.42 13.21
C TYR A 176 9.09 -8.00 12.24
N ASP A 177 8.02 -7.27 11.93
CA ASP A 177 7.01 -7.69 10.96
C ASP A 177 6.79 -6.65 9.86
N ALA A 178 6.32 -7.11 8.70
CA ALA A 178 6.02 -6.25 7.57
C ALA A 178 4.83 -6.78 6.76
N TRP A 179 4.05 -5.85 6.25
CA TRP A 179 3.04 -6.10 5.24
C TRP A 179 3.68 -6.06 3.85
N VAL A 180 3.37 -7.04 3.01
CA VAL A 180 3.84 -7.12 1.62
C VAL A 180 2.63 -7.27 0.70
N THR A 181 2.28 -6.21 0.00
CA THR A 181 1.21 -6.26 -1.00
C THR A 181 1.71 -7.04 -2.22
N ILE A 182 1.03 -8.13 -2.54
CA ILE A 182 1.34 -8.97 -3.72
C ILE A 182 0.39 -8.72 -4.88
N GLN A 183 -0.80 -8.17 -4.58
CA GLN A 183 -1.89 -8.01 -5.53
C GLN A 183 -2.85 -6.92 -5.06
N ILE A 184 -3.43 -6.18 -5.99
CA ILE A 184 -4.54 -5.25 -5.77
C ILE A 184 -5.70 -5.58 -6.69
N GLY A 185 -6.92 -5.12 -6.33
CA GLY A 185 -8.13 -5.41 -7.10
C GLY A 185 -8.59 -6.87 -6.98
N CYS A 186 -9.71 -7.18 -7.61
CA CYS A 186 -10.28 -8.52 -7.59
C CYS A 186 -11.28 -8.71 -8.73
N ASP A 187 -11.14 -9.79 -9.50
CA ASP A 187 -12.03 -10.14 -10.63
C ASP A 187 -13.23 -11.01 -10.19
N ASN A 188 -13.37 -11.30 -8.90
CA ASN A 188 -14.52 -12.08 -8.41
C ASN A 188 -15.79 -11.22 -8.36
N SER A 189 -16.92 -11.83 -8.73
CA SER A 189 -18.26 -11.22 -8.76
C SER A 189 -19.09 -11.59 -7.53
N CYS A 190 -18.51 -11.49 -6.32
CA CYS A 190 -19.22 -11.78 -5.07
C CYS A 190 -20.37 -10.78 -4.88
N ALA A 191 -21.58 -11.25 -4.61
CA ALA A 191 -22.81 -10.46 -4.63
C ALA A 191 -22.81 -9.24 -3.69
N PHE A 192 -22.07 -9.30 -2.58
CA PHE A 192 -22.01 -8.23 -1.56
C PHE A 192 -20.72 -7.41 -1.62
N CYS A 193 -19.77 -7.78 -2.46
CA CYS A 193 -18.42 -7.21 -2.42
C CYS A 193 -18.29 -5.98 -3.32
N ILE A 194 -17.84 -4.87 -2.74
CA ILE A 194 -17.58 -3.62 -3.47
C ILE A 194 -16.14 -3.50 -4.00
N VAL A 195 -15.25 -4.43 -3.65
CA VAL A 195 -13.82 -4.36 -3.98
C VAL A 195 -13.55 -4.08 -5.46
N PRO A 196 -14.17 -4.77 -6.43
CA PRO A 196 -13.93 -4.46 -7.84
C PRO A 196 -14.24 -3.00 -8.22
N ALA A 197 -15.27 -2.41 -7.62
CA ALA A 197 -15.66 -1.03 -7.90
C ALA A 197 -14.74 0.02 -7.27
N VAL A 198 -14.01 -0.31 -6.18
CA VAL A 198 -13.20 0.65 -5.43
C VAL A 198 -11.70 0.39 -5.50
N ARG A 199 -11.27 -0.82 -5.87
CA ARG A 199 -9.86 -1.20 -6.04
C ARG A 199 -9.54 -1.71 -7.46
N GLY A 200 -10.53 -1.80 -8.34
CA GLY A 200 -10.38 -2.17 -9.73
C GLY A 200 -10.22 -3.67 -9.98
N GLU A 201 -9.81 -3.98 -11.20
CA GLU A 201 -9.50 -5.34 -11.65
C GLU A 201 -8.28 -5.92 -10.94
N GLU A 202 -8.15 -7.23 -10.98
CA GLU A 202 -7.05 -7.97 -10.36
C GLU A 202 -5.74 -7.65 -11.09
N MET A 203 -4.77 -7.11 -10.34
CA MET A 203 -3.44 -6.81 -10.83
C MET A 203 -2.40 -7.38 -9.85
N SER A 204 -1.65 -8.37 -10.31
CA SER A 204 -0.55 -8.96 -9.56
C SER A 204 0.73 -8.17 -9.73
N ARG A 205 1.45 -8.00 -8.64
CA ARG A 205 2.79 -7.42 -8.64
C ARG A 205 3.77 -8.39 -9.30
N PRO A 206 4.81 -7.89 -10.02
CA PRO A 206 5.86 -8.74 -10.57
C PRO A 206 6.48 -9.66 -9.51
N TYR A 207 6.65 -10.94 -9.86
CA TYR A 207 7.08 -11.98 -8.92
C TYR A 207 8.45 -11.67 -8.28
N GLY A 208 9.42 -11.27 -9.10
CA GLY A 208 10.77 -10.92 -8.63
C GLY A 208 10.78 -9.77 -7.64
N ASP A 209 9.97 -8.73 -7.89
CA ASP A 209 9.90 -7.55 -7.03
C ASP A 209 9.42 -7.88 -5.60
N ILE A 210 8.53 -8.86 -5.48
CA ILE A 210 8.05 -9.32 -4.15
C ILE A 210 9.16 -10.04 -3.41
N VAL A 211 9.84 -10.96 -4.08
CA VAL A 211 10.93 -11.74 -3.47
C VAL A 211 12.10 -10.82 -3.08
N ASP A 212 12.46 -9.87 -3.95
CA ASP A 212 13.50 -8.88 -3.69
C ASP A 212 13.15 -7.97 -2.49
N GLU A 213 11.89 -7.53 -2.39
CA GLU A 213 11.43 -6.77 -1.22
C GLU A 213 11.55 -7.59 0.05
N VAL A 214 11.17 -8.86 0.04
CA VAL A 214 11.28 -9.72 1.22
C VAL A 214 12.74 -9.93 1.63
N HIS A 215 13.66 -10.06 0.68
CA HIS A 215 15.12 -10.07 0.96
C HIS A 215 15.57 -8.76 1.62
N GLN A 216 15.13 -7.60 1.12
CA GLN A 216 15.44 -6.31 1.72
C GLN A 216 14.88 -6.20 3.14
N LEU A 217 13.62 -6.61 3.36
CA LEU A 217 13.01 -6.63 4.69
C LEU A 217 13.77 -7.52 5.67
N ALA A 218 14.16 -8.72 5.24
CA ALA A 218 14.95 -9.64 6.05
C ALA A 218 16.33 -9.03 6.43
N SER A 219 16.99 -8.35 5.48
CA SER A 219 18.26 -7.64 5.74
C SER A 219 18.12 -6.49 6.76
N GLN A 220 16.93 -5.93 6.92
CA GLN A 220 16.58 -4.91 7.92
C GLN A 220 16.16 -5.50 9.28
N GLY A 221 16.18 -6.84 9.44
CA GLY A 221 15.81 -7.52 10.67
C GLY A 221 14.34 -7.92 10.78
N VAL A 222 13.54 -7.77 9.72
CA VAL A 222 12.18 -8.31 9.67
C VAL A 222 12.23 -9.83 9.66
N THR A 223 11.45 -10.46 10.52
CA THR A 223 11.39 -11.91 10.68
C THR A 223 10.02 -12.50 10.37
N GLU A 224 9.02 -11.68 10.23
CA GLU A 224 7.66 -12.07 9.85
C GLU A 224 7.15 -11.19 8.71
N VAL A 225 6.57 -11.81 7.67
CA VAL A 225 5.91 -11.09 6.59
C VAL A 225 4.48 -11.59 6.44
N THR A 226 3.57 -10.66 6.16
CA THR A 226 2.19 -11.00 5.82
C THR A 226 1.89 -10.54 4.40
N LEU A 227 1.60 -11.50 3.52
CA LEU A 227 1.25 -11.22 2.13
C LEU A 227 -0.20 -10.72 2.05
N LEU A 228 -0.38 -9.57 1.42
CA LEU A 228 -1.67 -8.87 1.30
C LEU A 228 -2.19 -8.87 -0.14
N GLY A 229 -3.49 -9.03 -0.27
CA GLY A 229 -4.24 -8.90 -1.51
C GLY A 229 -5.74 -8.99 -1.23
N GLN A 230 -6.56 -8.88 -2.24
CA GLN A 230 -8.01 -9.05 -2.14
C GLN A 230 -8.46 -10.49 -2.43
N ASN A 231 -7.62 -11.25 -3.13
CA ASN A 231 -7.76 -12.68 -3.41
C ASN A 231 -6.37 -13.28 -3.62
N VAL A 232 -5.58 -13.40 -2.55
CA VAL A 232 -4.15 -13.75 -2.63
C VAL A 232 -3.86 -15.05 -3.35
N ASN A 233 -4.77 -16.00 -3.31
CA ASN A 233 -4.56 -17.32 -3.93
C ASN A 233 -4.88 -17.36 -5.43
N SER A 234 -5.32 -16.24 -6.04
CA SER A 234 -5.32 -16.06 -7.50
C SER A 234 -4.04 -15.40 -8.02
N TYR A 235 -3.16 -14.93 -7.14
CA TYR A 235 -1.94 -14.20 -7.49
C TYR A 235 -1.17 -14.84 -8.66
N GLY A 236 -0.77 -13.97 -9.59
CA GLY A 236 0.03 -14.33 -10.77
C GLY A 236 -0.76 -14.95 -11.92
N ARG A 237 -2.08 -15.11 -11.81
CA ARG A 237 -2.93 -15.61 -12.91
C ARG A 237 -2.86 -14.66 -14.12
N ASP A 238 -3.01 -13.37 -13.87
CA ASP A 238 -2.91 -12.29 -14.86
C ASP A 238 -1.52 -12.25 -15.51
N LEU A 239 -0.45 -12.37 -14.72
CA LEU A 239 0.93 -12.43 -15.21
C LEU A 239 1.14 -13.63 -16.14
N GLN A 240 0.65 -14.81 -15.77
CA GLN A 240 0.76 -16.01 -16.61
C GLN A 240 -0.05 -15.90 -17.92
N LEU A 241 -1.23 -15.28 -17.85
CA LEU A 241 -2.04 -15.00 -19.04
C LEU A 241 -1.37 -13.98 -19.95
N ALA A 242 -0.76 -12.93 -19.41
CA ALA A 242 -0.01 -11.95 -20.18
C ALA A 242 1.22 -12.58 -20.85
N ALA A 243 2.02 -13.36 -20.13
CA ALA A 243 3.16 -14.08 -20.67
C ALA A 243 2.75 -15.03 -21.82
N ARG A 244 1.65 -15.76 -21.65
CA ARG A 244 1.12 -16.63 -22.68
C ARG A 244 0.70 -15.88 -23.92
N ARG A 245 0.03 -14.73 -23.77
CA ARG A 245 -0.35 -13.86 -24.90
C ARG A 245 0.87 -13.27 -25.61
N ALA A 246 1.95 -13.05 -24.89
CA ALA A 246 3.24 -12.61 -25.44
C ALA A 246 4.04 -13.73 -26.14
N GLY A 247 3.54 -14.96 -26.14
CA GLY A 247 4.15 -16.10 -26.83
C GLY A 247 5.05 -16.97 -25.96
N ASP A 248 5.00 -16.81 -24.65
CA ASP A 248 5.69 -17.73 -23.73
C ASP A 248 4.89 -19.02 -23.52
N ASP A 249 5.24 -20.04 -24.30
CA ASP A 249 4.61 -21.34 -24.21
C ASP A 249 4.92 -22.11 -22.91
N THR A 250 5.88 -21.66 -22.13
CA THR A 250 6.23 -22.25 -20.83
C THR A 250 5.36 -21.71 -19.70
N ALA A 251 4.66 -20.58 -19.92
CA ALA A 251 3.78 -19.97 -18.93
C ALA A 251 2.69 -20.96 -18.48
N LYS A 252 2.61 -21.20 -17.18
CA LYS A 252 1.63 -22.10 -16.57
C LYS A 252 0.32 -21.36 -16.43
N LEU A 253 -0.78 -21.87 -16.98
CA LEU A 253 -2.12 -21.29 -16.84
C LEU A 253 -2.71 -21.54 -15.45
N ARG A 254 -1.95 -21.23 -14.39
CA ARG A 254 -2.35 -21.37 -12.99
C ARG A 254 -1.83 -20.21 -12.14
N PRO A 255 -2.44 -19.91 -10.98
CA PRO A 255 -1.87 -18.99 -10.02
C PRO A 255 -0.46 -19.38 -9.59
N LEU A 256 0.36 -18.38 -9.29
CA LEU A 256 1.74 -18.54 -8.79
C LEU A 256 1.83 -18.49 -7.26
N PHE A 257 0.71 -18.35 -6.56
CA PHE A 257 0.70 -18.15 -5.12
C PHE A 257 1.42 -19.22 -4.31
N ALA A 258 1.24 -20.50 -4.69
CA ALA A 258 1.94 -21.59 -4.02
C ALA A 258 3.45 -21.55 -4.23
N ASP A 259 3.90 -21.15 -5.42
CA ASP A 259 5.33 -20.97 -5.71
C ASP A 259 5.88 -19.79 -4.89
N LEU A 260 5.13 -18.65 -4.85
CA LEU A 260 5.51 -17.49 -4.07
C LEU A 260 5.62 -17.78 -2.57
N LEU A 261 4.71 -18.59 -1.99
CA LEU A 261 4.78 -19.00 -0.59
C LEU A 261 6.09 -19.73 -0.29
N ARG A 262 6.53 -20.63 -1.20
CA ARG A 262 7.79 -21.38 -1.04
C ARG A 262 9.00 -20.45 -1.14
N ASP A 263 9.05 -19.57 -2.13
CA ASP A 263 10.19 -18.71 -2.37
C ASP A 263 10.34 -17.65 -1.28
N VAL A 264 9.24 -17.01 -0.89
CA VAL A 264 9.23 -16.07 0.25
C VAL A 264 9.58 -16.79 1.56
N GLY A 265 9.06 -18.00 1.75
CA GLY A 265 9.36 -18.81 2.93
C GLY A 265 10.80 -19.34 2.99
N ALA A 266 11.51 -19.37 1.86
CA ALA A 266 12.90 -19.79 1.78
C ALA A 266 13.90 -18.63 2.00
N VAL A 267 13.43 -17.39 2.12
CA VAL A 267 14.30 -16.23 2.35
C VAL A 267 14.96 -16.32 3.73
N ASP A 268 16.28 -16.27 3.75
CA ASP A 268 17.05 -16.28 4.99
C ASP A 268 16.66 -15.11 5.92
N GLY A 269 16.40 -15.42 7.20
CA GLY A 269 15.95 -14.45 8.20
C GLY A 269 14.44 -14.41 8.39
N ILE A 270 13.64 -14.80 7.38
CA ILE A 270 12.18 -14.91 7.51
C ILE A 270 11.83 -16.19 8.26
N ARG A 271 11.15 -16.04 9.37
CA ARG A 271 10.71 -17.13 10.26
C ARG A 271 9.25 -17.46 10.11
N ARG A 272 8.42 -16.48 9.71
CA ARG A 272 6.99 -16.63 9.54
C ARG A 272 6.50 -15.90 8.29
N VAL A 273 5.74 -16.63 7.47
CA VAL A 273 5.01 -16.11 6.35
C VAL A 273 3.51 -16.32 6.60
N ARG A 274 2.77 -15.23 6.60
CA ARG A 274 1.30 -15.23 6.70
C ARG A 274 0.69 -14.66 5.44
N PHE A 275 -0.59 -14.87 5.27
CA PHE A 275 -1.35 -14.23 4.21
C PHE A 275 -2.79 -13.99 4.65
N THR A 276 -3.46 -13.04 4.01
CA THR A 276 -4.85 -12.68 4.28
C THR A 276 -5.69 -12.78 3.02
N SER A 277 -7.02 -12.85 3.19
CA SER A 277 -8.00 -12.79 2.10
C SER A 277 -7.87 -13.89 1.03
N PRO A 278 -7.60 -15.16 1.37
CA PRO A 278 -7.76 -16.24 0.42
C PRO A 278 -9.24 -16.46 0.09
N HIS A 279 -9.54 -16.78 -1.17
CA HIS A 279 -10.90 -17.08 -1.61
C HIS A 279 -11.08 -18.58 -1.89
N PRO A 280 -12.19 -19.22 -1.42
CA PRO A 280 -12.41 -20.67 -1.60
C PRO A 280 -12.39 -21.13 -3.06
N LYS A 281 -12.95 -20.33 -3.97
CA LYS A 281 -12.97 -20.63 -5.40
C LYS A 281 -11.59 -20.87 -6.01
N ASP A 282 -10.58 -20.15 -5.53
CA ASP A 282 -9.23 -20.17 -6.10
C ASP A 282 -8.24 -20.96 -5.24
N MET A 283 -8.70 -21.59 -4.15
CA MET A 283 -7.85 -22.42 -3.32
C MET A 283 -7.54 -23.75 -4.04
N ARG A 284 -6.26 -24.07 -4.10
CA ARG A 284 -5.76 -25.24 -4.83
C ARG A 284 -4.95 -26.16 -3.92
N PRO A 285 -4.87 -27.47 -4.27
CA PRO A 285 -4.04 -28.42 -3.54
C PRO A 285 -2.59 -27.97 -3.40
N GLU A 286 -2.03 -27.29 -4.41
CA GLU A 286 -0.66 -26.81 -4.42
C GLU A 286 -0.41 -25.75 -3.32
N THR A 287 -1.42 -24.95 -2.97
CA THR A 287 -1.34 -23.99 -1.88
C THR A 287 -1.25 -24.68 -0.53
N PHE A 288 -2.09 -25.70 -0.30
CA PHE A 288 -2.01 -26.52 0.92
C PHE A 288 -0.67 -27.27 1.02
N ALA A 289 -0.18 -27.80 -0.12
CA ALA A 289 1.12 -28.46 -0.16
C ALA A 289 2.25 -27.45 0.20
N ALA A 290 2.22 -26.23 -0.35
CA ALA A 290 3.19 -25.20 -0.01
C ALA A 290 3.16 -24.85 1.49
N MET A 291 1.97 -24.72 2.09
CA MET A 291 1.82 -24.48 3.54
C MET A 291 2.41 -25.64 4.39
N ALA A 292 2.20 -26.87 3.97
CA ALA A 292 2.67 -28.05 4.71
C ALA A 292 4.19 -28.30 4.55
N GLU A 293 4.74 -28.00 3.38
CA GLU A 293 6.12 -28.30 3.01
C GLU A 293 7.12 -27.21 3.37
N THR A 294 6.65 -25.96 3.59
CA THR A 294 7.50 -24.78 3.86
C THR A 294 7.41 -24.42 5.34
N PRO A 295 8.44 -24.73 6.16
CA PRO A 295 8.36 -24.61 7.62
C PRO A 295 8.11 -23.17 8.13
N SER A 296 8.48 -22.14 7.35
CA SER A 296 8.25 -20.73 7.68
C SER A 296 6.83 -20.28 7.36
N VAL A 297 6.09 -20.98 6.50
CA VAL A 297 4.70 -20.64 6.22
C VAL A 297 3.83 -21.12 7.38
N CYS A 298 3.08 -20.19 7.97
CA CYS A 298 2.26 -20.50 9.14
C CYS A 298 1.14 -21.47 8.82
N GLU A 299 0.95 -22.49 9.66
CA GLU A 299 -0.19 -23.43 9.63
C GLU A 299 -1.48 -22.75 10.11
N HIS A 300 -1.76 -21.57 9.59
CA HIS A 300 -2.94 -20.78 9.94
C HIS A 300 -3.61 -20.24 8.69
N LEU A 301 -4.90 -20.49 8.55
CA LEU A 301 -5.70 -20.07 7.41
C LEU A 301 -6.98 -19.36 7.88
N HIS A 302 -7.06 -18.05 7.63
CA HIS A 302 -8.32 -17.33 7.74
C HIS A 302 -9.11 -17.55 6.45
N TYR A 303 -10.06 -18.49 6.48
CA TYR A 303 -10.75 -18.95 5.28
C TYR A 303 -12.25 -18.67 5.39
N PRO A 304 -12.76 -17.64 4.71
CA PRO A 304 -14.18 -17.30 4.74
C PRO A 304 -15.04 -18.43 4.13
N LEU A 305 -16.05 -18.90 4.85
CA LEU A 305 -16.94 -19.96 4.40
C LEU A 305 -17.76 -19.58 3.16
N GLN A 306 -18.07 -18.30 2.99
CA GLN A 306 -18.85 -17.69 1.89
C GLN A 306 -20.35 -18.08 1.89
N SER A 307 -20.71 -19.34 2.14
CA SER A 307 -22.09 -19.83 2.22
C SER A 307 -22.17 -21.02 3.19
N GLY A 308 -23.28 -21.12 3.92
CA GLY A 308 -23.65 -22.29 4.71
C GLY A 308 -24.78 -23.11 4.08
N SER A 309 -25.12 -22.85 2.81
CA SER A 309 -26.13 -23.62 2.06
C SER A 309 -25.51 -24.86 1.45
N ASP A 310 -26.24 -25.96 1.47
CA ASP A 310 -25.91 -27.21 0.78
C ASP A 310 -26.47 -27.25 -0.65
N GLU A 311 -27.19 -26.20 -1.09
CA GLU A 311 -27.81 -26.05 -2.42
C GLU A 311 -27.00 -25.10 -3.32
#